data_632df7fe8189b8f36da30606df44f61f
#
_entry.id   632df7fe8189b8f36da30606df44f61f
#
_cell.length_a   1.000
_cell.length_b   1.000
_cell.length_c   1.000
_cell.angle_alpha   90.00
_cell.angle_beta   90.00
_cell.angle_gamma   90.00
#
_symmetry.space_group_name_H-M   'P 1'
#
loop_
_entity.id
_entity.type
_entity.pdbx_description
1 polymer ?
#
loop_
_entity_poly.entity_id
_entity_poly.type
_entity_poly.pdbx_seq_one_letter_code
_entity_poly.pdbx_strand_id
1 'polypeptide(L)'
;MASFINNEILLSLKKSEAIYHKVAELSKYIFNGDGLANRDAQMKELEFLLKGIKGTDAHLTIFNHKTFAPELEVGHMEFWGPLPDGNMEARMITILGLLNKEYRQFPYESVEWFTKELQLIPFEERVNMKIHHSGMRFTRMDGLPICIFSQGMPIQVDDQRNFNYTLNYVQNIHHLIKKDFRYYWIRISYGENGEFLHTFHSIDKVYSTKDLLSIREKEILKLIAEDFDTKEIANQLFISTATVGNHRSNMIERLGARDTTALVQLAKMTEMI
;
A
#
# COMPACT_ATOMS: atom_id res chain seq x y z
N MET A 1 -7.19 -29.34 3.06
CA MET A 1 -7.96 -28.45 3.97
C MET A 1 -7.82 -27.04 3.41
N ALA A 2 -8.86 -26.56 2.72
CA ALA A 2 -8.91 -25.18 2.26
C ALA A 2 -8.93 -24.28 3.51
N SER A 3 -7.97 -23.37 3.62
CA SER A 3 -7.91 -22.42 4.71
C SER A 3 -9.11 -21.48 4.57
N PHE A 4 -10.06 -21.58 5.46
CA PHE A 4 -11.05 -20.53 5.67
C PHE A 4 -10.29 -19.27 6.05
N ILE A 5 -10.00 -18.44 5.07
CA ILE A 5 -9.75 -17.03 5.35
C ILE A 5 -11.07 -16.57 5.94
N ASN A 6 -11.02 -16.12 7.19
CA ASN A 6 -12.21 -15.68 7.88
C ASN A 6 -12.91 -14.64 6.99
N ASN A 7 -14.12 -14.93 6.52
CA ASN A 7 -14.90 -14.06 5.64
C ASN A 7 -15.06 -12.65 6.24
N GLU A 8 -14.99 -12.53 7.56
CA GLU A 8 -15.01 -11.24 8.26
C GLU A 8 -13.76 -10.41 7.99
N ILE A 9 -12.58 -11.05 7.93
CA ILE A 9 -11.32 -10.33 7.59
C ILE A 9 -11.37 -9.85 6.14
N LEU A 10 -11.79 -10.70 5.21
CA LEU A 10 -11.93 -10.36 3.79
C LEU A 10 -12.96 -9.24 3.58
N LEU A 11 -14.06 -9.28 4.30
CA LEU A 11 -15.10 -8.24 4.25
C LEU A 11 -14.57 -6.92 4.87
N SER A 12 -13.81 -7.00 5.96
CA SER A 12 -13.16 -5.85 6.59
C SER A 12 -12.16 -5.18 5.65
N LEU A 13 -11.32 -5.96 4.95
CA LEU A 13 -10.35 -5.45 3.99
C LEU A 13 -11.03 -4.73 2.83
N LYS A 14 -12.03 -5.36 2.18
CA LYS A 14 -12.79 -4.75 1.09
C LYS A 14 -13.51 -3.47 1.52
N LYS A 15 -14.04 -3.45 2.74
CA LYS A 15 -14.70 -2.28 3.32
C LYS A 15 -13.71 -1.14 3.55
N SER A 16 -12.53 -1.44 4.08
CA SER A 16 -11.46 -0.47 4.32
C SER A 16 -10.93 0.13 3.00
N GLU A 17 -10.75 -0.71 1.97
CA GLU A 17 -10.33 -0.29 0.63
C GLU A 17 -11.35 0.66 -0.02
N ALA A 18 -12.64 0.31 0.02
CA ALA A 18 -13.72 1.17 -0.50
C ALA A 18 -13.78 2.51 0.23
N ILE A 19 -13.60 2.51 1.55
CA ILE A 19 -13.53 3.73 2.37
C ILE A 19 -12.29 4.55 1.98
N TYR A 20 -11.12 3.90 1.80
CA TYR A 20 -9.90 4.57 1.39
C TYR A 20 -10.09 5.36 0.08
N HIS A 21 -10.62 4.72 -0.98
CA HIS A 21 -10.84 5.38 -2.27
C HIS A 21 -11.77 6.60 -2.13
N LYS A 22 -12.85 6.46 -1.39
CA LYS A 22 -13.77 7.58 -1.14
C LYS A 22 -13.13 8.69 -0.33
N VAL A 23 -12.34 8.36 0.68
CA VAL A 23 -11.57 9.33 1.48
C VAL A 23 -10.53 10.03 0.62
N ALA A 24 -9.82 9.31 -0.25
CA ALA A 24 -8.82 9.89 -1.15
C ALA A 24 -9.45 10.90 -2.12
N GLU A 25 -10.60 10.57 -2.70
CA GLU A 25 -11.35 11.47 -3.58
C GLU A 25 -11.81 12.73 -2.86
N LEU A 26 -12.44 12.57 -1.70
CA LEU A 26 -12.91 13.67 -0.88
C LEU A 26 -11.76 14.55 -0.35
N SER A 27 -10.65 13.95 0.03
CA SER A 27 -9.47 14.67 0.50
C SER A 27 -8.86 15.53 -0.61
N LYS A 28 -8.74 15.02 -1.83
CA LYS A 28 -8.29 15.81 -2.99
C LYS A 28 -9.17 17.04 -3.20
N TYR A 29 -10.48 16.87 -3.11
CA TYR A 29 -11.44 17.98 -3.24
C TYR A 29 -11.27 19.03 -2.13
N ILE A 30 -11.14 18.61 -0.87
CA ILE A 30 -11.00 19.52 0.29
C ILE A 30 -9.71 20.33 0.21
N PHE A 31 -8.57 19.70 -0.17
CA PHE A 31 -7.26 20.32 -0.08
C PHE A 31 -6.78 21.02 -1.37
N ASN A 32 -7.43 20.79 -2.52
CA ASN A 32 -7.10 21.45 -3.78
C ASN A 32 -7.82 22.80 -4.01
N GLY A 33 -8.47 23.36 -3.00
CA GLY A 33 -8.98 24.73 -3.02
C GLY A 33 -10.41 24.92 -3.49
N ASP A 34 -10.98 23.98 -4.23
CA ASP A 34 -12.36 24.09 -4.75
C ASP A 34 -13.42 23.88 -3.65
N GLY A 35 -12.99 23.38 -2.49
CA GLY A 35 -13.83 23.02 -1.37
C GLY A 35 -13.93 24.04 -0.23
N LEU A 36 -13.29 25.21 -0.31
CA LEU A 36 -13.21 26.17 0.80
C LEU A 36 -14.58 26.64 1.32
N ALA A 37 -15.57 26.73 0.48
CA ALA A 37 -16.93 27.15 0.87
C ALA A 37 -17.70 26.11 1.72
N ASN A 38 -17.27 24.83 1.73
CA ASN A 38 -17.91 23.72 2.44
C ASN A 38 -16.93 22.85 3.25
N ARG A 39 -15.75 23.38 3.56
CA ARG A 39 -14.67 22.62 4.21
C ARG A 39 -15.11 21.89 5.46
N ASP A 40 -15.87 22.56 6.35
CA ASP A 40 -16.32 21.96 7.61
C ASP A 40 -17.31 20.80 7.42
N ALA A 41 -18.20 20.90 6.41
CA ALA A 41 -19.13 19.82 6.09
C ALA A 41 -18.38 18.61 5.50
N GLN A 42 -17.40 18.87 4.64
CA GLN A 42 -16.56 17.84 4.01
C GLN A 42 -15.64 17.17 5.02
N MET A 43 -15.06 17.94 5.96
CA MET A 43 -14.28 17.36 7.05
C MET A 43 -15.13 16.42 7.93
N LYS A 44 -16.37 16.79 8.23
CA LYS A 44 -17.30 15.92 8.97
C LYS A 44 -17.66 14.66 8.19
N GLU A 45 -17.86 14.76 6.87
CA GLU A 45 -18.10 13.59 6.03
C GLU A 45 -16.87 12.68 5.99
N LEU A 46 -15.67 13.26 5.86
CA LEU A 46 -14.40 12.54 5.91
C LEU A 46 -14.25 11.82 7.26
N GLU A 47 -14.46 12.51 8.37
CA GLU A 47 -14.44 11.92 9.71
C GLU A 47 -15.45 10.77 9.86
N PHE A 48 -16.64 10.91 9.29
CA PHE A 48 -17.66 9.86 9.30
C PHE A 48 -17.20 8.62 8.53
N LEU A 49 -16.63 8.79 7.33
CA LEU A 49 -16.07 7.71 6.54
C LEU A 49 -14.92 7.01 7.27
N LEU A 50 -14.07 7.80 7.94
CA LEU A 50 -12.91 7.29 8.68
C LEU A 50 -13.31 6.51 9.94
N LYS A 51 -14.45 6.81 10.54
CA LYS A 51 -15.01 5.99 11.66
C LYS A 51 -15.29 4.54 11.21
N GLY A 52 -15.53 4.31 9.92
CA GLY A 52 -15.67 2.95 9.36
C GLY A 52 -14.37 2.15 9.33
N ILE A 53 -13.22 2.81 9.46
CA ILE A 53 -11.89 2.16 9.56
C ILE A 53 -11.58 1.77 11.01
N LYS A 54 -12.18 2.46 11.97
CA LYS A 54 -11.99 2.17 13.40
C LYS A 54 -12.40 0.73 13.73
N GLY A 55 -11.50 -0.01 14.37
CA GLY A 55 -11.69 -1.43 14.66
C GLY A 55 -11.33 -2.36 13.50
N THR A 56 -10.81 -1.83 12.39
CA THR A 56 -10.15 -2.63 11.34
C THR A 56 -8.65 -2.71 11.62
N ASP A 57 -7.98 -3.66 11.00
CA ASP A 57 -6.53 -3.83 11.09
C ASP A 57 -5.80 -2.86 10.13
N ALA A 58 -6.20 -1.56 10.20
CA ALA A 58 -5.75 -0.50 9.31
C ALA A 58 -5.60 0.84 10.04
N HIS A 59 -4.71 1.66 9.52
CA HIS A 59 -4.40 3.02 9.98
C HIS A 59 -4.41 3.97 8.78
N LEU A 60 -5.05 5.13 8.92
CA LEU A 60 -5.10 6.15 7.89
C LEU A 60 -4.69 7.50 8.48
N THR A 61 -3.86 8.23 7.73
CA THR A 61 -3.37 9.55 8.11
C THR A 61 -3.42 10.50 6.93
N ILE A 62 -3.94 11.72 7.14
CA ILE A 62 -3.65 12.86 6.29
C ILE A 62 -2.53 13.64 6.98
N PHE A 63 -1.36 13.67 6.33
CA PHE A 63 -0.17 14.26 6.89
C PHE A 63 0.12 15.62 6.25
N ASN A 64 0.29 16.63 7.09
CA ASN A 64 0.68 17.98 6.70
C ASN A 64 2.21 18.11 6.77
N HIS A 65 2.85 18.25 5.61
CA HIS A 65 4.30 18.35 5.51
C HIS A 65 4.86 19.70 5.96
N LYS A 66 4.03 20.77 6.01
CA LYS A 66 4.46 22.09 6.51
C LYS A 66 4.60 22.12 8.02
N THR A 67 3.64 21.54 8.73
CA THR A 67 3.63 21.48 10.19
C THR A 67 4.32 20.23 10.74
N PHE A 68 4.63 19.28 9.85
CA PHE A 68 5.15 17.96 10.17
C PHE A 68 4.28 17.21 11.19
N ALA A 69 2.97 17.27 10.99
CA ALA A 69 1.97 16.68 11.88
C ALA A 69 0.78 16.11 11.10
N PRO A 70 0.02 15.16 11.67
CA PRO A 70 -1.22 14.72 11.09
C PRO A 70 -2.29 15.79 11.24
N GLU A 71 -3.00 16.11 10.17
CA GLU A 71 -4.25 16.87 10.20
C GLU A 71 -5.42 15.96 10.61
N LEU A 72 -5.33 14.69 10.22
CA LEU A 72 -6.32 13.68 10.53
C LEU A 72 -5.65 12.33 10.70
N GLU A 73 -6.05 11.59 11.73
CA GLU A 73 -5.51 10.27 12.00
C GLU A 73 -6.58 9.35 12.55
N VAL A 74 -6.73 8.16 11.99
CA VAL A 74 -7.73 7.17 12.41
C VAL A 74 -7.13 5.77 12.45
N GLY A 75 -7.50 5.01 13.49
CA GLY A 75 -7.10 3.61 13.65
C GLY A 75 -5.68 3.41 14.18
N HIS A 76 -4.96 4.47 14.49
CA HIS A 76 -3.55 4.34 14.84
C HIS A 76 -3.34 3.58 16.17
N MET A 77 -4.19 3.79 17.16
CA MET A 77 -4.09 3.11 18.46
C MET A 77 -4.39 1.62 18.33
N GLU A 78 -5.40 1.30 17.55
CA GLU A 78 -5.80 -0.09 17.26
C GLU A 78 -4.74 -0.80 16.43
N PHE A 79 -4.08 -0.05 15.54
CA PHE A 79 -3.08 -0.61 14.62
C PHE A 79 -1.70 -0.80 15.28
N TRP A 80 -1.16 0.24 15.92
CA TRP A 80 0.19 0.20 16.51
C TRP A 80 0.19 -0.25 17.98
N GLY A 81 -0.96 -0.22 18.66
CA GLY A 81 -1.07 -0.29 20.09
C GLY A 81 -0.84 1.07 20.76
N PRO A 82 -0.77 1.12 22.10
CA PRO A 82 -0.64 2.36 22.85
C PRO A 82 0.74 3.01 22.62
N LEU A 83 0.81 3.91 21.64
CA LEU A 83 2.00 4.73 21.44
C LEU A 83 2.15 5.75 22.58
N PRO A 84 3.37 6.14 22.94
CA PRO A 84 3.60 7.13 23.98
C PRO A 84 2.94 8.46 23.65
N ASP A 85 2.43 9.15 24.68
CA ASP A 85 2.02 10.54 24.55
C ASP A 85 3.22 11.39 24.15
N GLY A 86 3.02 12.29 23.19
CA GLY A 86 4.10 13.13 22.71
C GLY A 86 3.80 13.77 21.36
N ASN A 87 4.79 14.53 20.88
CA ASN A 87 4.72 15.11 19.54
C ASN A 87 4.90 14.02 18.46
N MET A 88 4.67 14.39 17.21
CA MET A 88 4.80 13.48 16.06
C MET A 88 6.19 12.83 15.96
N GLU A 89 7.24 13.58 16.28
CA GLU A 89 8.61 13.06 16.26
C GLU A 89 8.79 11.87 17.20
N ALA A 90 8.34 11.99 18.45
CA ALA A 90 8.41 10.93 19.44
C ALA A 90 7.61 9.69 18.99
N ARG A 91 6.44 9.89 18.39
CA ARG A 91 5.61 8.81 17.84
C ARG A 91 6.29 8.12 16.66
N MET A 92 6.84 8.88 15.71
CA MET A 92 7.57 8.33 14.56
C MET A 92 8.82 7.55 14.99
N ILE A 93 9.59 8.06 15.96
CA ILE A 93 10.74 7.36 16.53
C ILE A 93 10.29 6.04 17.15
N THR A 94 9.18 6.04 17.88
CA THR A 94 8.62 4.82 18.47
C THR A 94 8.24 3.82 17.38
N ILE A 95 7.47 4.23 16.36
CA ILE A 95 7.07 3.36 15.25
C ILE A 95 8.29 2.76 14.54
N LEU A 96 9.31 3.57 14.26
CA LEU A 96 10.57 3.08 13.68
C LEU A 96 11.29 2.08 14.61
N GLY A 97 11.18 2.27 15.93
CA GLY A 97 11.69 1.34 16.94
C GLY A 97 10.97 -0.02 16.96
N LEU A 98 9.70 -0.07 16.52
CA LEU A 98 8.92 -1.29 16.39
C LEU A 98 9.31 -2.12 15.16
N LEU A 99 10.06 -1.54 14.22
CA LEU A 99 10.50 -2.20 13.00
C LEU A 99 11.48 -3.33 13.34
N ASN A 100 11.24 -4.51 12.79
CA ASN A 100 12.09 -5.67 13.00
C ASN A 100 13.52 -5.40 12.51
N LYS A 101 14.50 -6.01 13.15
CA LYS A 101 15.93 -5.71 12.96
C LYS A 101 16.41 -5.80 11.52
N GLU A 102 15.90 -6.76 10.76
CA GLU A 102 16.24 -7.00 9.35
C GLU A 102 15.85 -5.86 8.43
N TYR A 103 14.94 -4.97 8.85
CA TYR A 103 14.44 -3.84 8.04
C TYR A 103 14.99 -2.48 8.50
N ARG A 104 15.94 -2.43 9.45
CA ARG A 104 16.41 -1.16 10.02
C ARG A 104 17.07 -0.21 9.02
N GLN A 105 17.58 -0.73 7.92
CA GLN A 105 18.14 0.07 6.83
C GLN A 105 17.05 0.67 5.92
N PHE A 106 15.85 0.09 5.93
CA PHE A 106 14.74 0.51 5.07
C PHE A 106 14.44 2.01 5.13
N PRO A 107 14.32 2.67 6.29
CA PRO A 107 13.98 4.09 6.35
C PRO A 107 14.98 4.96 5.57
N TYR A 108 16.27 4.62 5.65
CA TYR A 108 17.33 5.35 4.94
C TYR A 108 17.31 5.03 3.44
N GLU A 109 17.29 3.77 3.08
CA GLU A 109 17.24 3.32 1.69
C GLU A 109 15.99 3.85 0.96
N SER A 110 14.83 3.81 1.63
CA SER A 110 13.57 4.28 1.04
C SER A 110 13.54 5.79 0.83
N VAL A 111 14.03 6.58 1.79
CA VAL A 111 14.08 8.05 1.66
C VAL A 111 15.06 8.44 0.56
N GLU A 112 16.26 7.83 0.52
CA GLU A 112 17.24 8.11 -0.52
C GLU A 112 16.72 7.76 -1.91
N TRP A 113 16.14 6.57 -2.06
CA TRP A 113 15.54 6.14 -3.31
C TRP A 113 14.39 7.05 -3.73
N PHE A 114 13.44 7.28 -2.82
CA PHE A 114 12.27 8.11 -3.10
C PHE A 114 12.65 9.52 -3.54
N THR A 115 13.64 10.13 -2.89
CA THR A 115 14.10 11.46 -3.25
C THR A 115 14.68 11.50 -4.68
N LYS A 116 15.43 10.47 -5.07
CA LYS A 116 15.99 10.36 -6.42
C LYS A 116 14.89 10.13 -7.47
N GLU A 117 14.01 9.16 -7.23
CA GLU A 117 12.94 8.81 -8.16
C GLU A 117 11.92 9.96 -8.33
N LEU A 118 11.62 10.67 -7.23
CA LEU A 118 10.72 11.82 -7.28
C LEU A 118 11.21 12.91 -8.23
N GLN A 119 12.52 13.09 -8.36
CA GLN A 119 13.10 14.06 -9.28
C GLN A 119 12.88 13.69 -10.77
N LEU A 120 12.69 12.40 -11.05
CA LEU A 120 12.45 11.89 -12.40
C LEU A 120 10.97 11.99 -12.80
N ILE A 121 10.05 12.13 -11.83
CA ILE A 121 8.62 12.25 -12.09
C ILE A 121 8.29 13.70 -12.47
N PRO A 122 7.66 13.96 -13.65
CA PRO A 122 7.21 15.30 -14.02
C PRO A 122 6.35 15.93 -12.92
N PHE A 123 6.50 17.23 -12.73
CA PHE A 123 5.82 17.94 -11.64
C PHE A 123 4.30 17.76 -11.68
N GLU A 124 3.71 17.93 -12.86
CA GLU A 124 2.28 17.78 -13.13
C GLU A 124 1.75 16.39 -12.82
N GLU A 125 2.61 15.37 -12.91
CA GLU A 125 2.25 13.97 -12.63
C GLU A 125 2.34 13.59 -11.16
N ARG A 126 3.04 14.38 -10.34
CA ARG A 126 3.25 14.06 -8.92
C ARG A 126 1.97 14.03 -8.12
N VAL A 127 0.98 14.84 -8.48
CA VAL A 127 -0.34 14.84 -7.82
C VAL A 127 -1.12 13.55 -8.07
N ASN A 128 -0.83 12.85 -9.18
CA ASN A 128 -1.46 11.57 -9.54
C ASN A 128 -0.67 10.35 -9.07
N MET A 129 0.46 10.59 -8.43
CA MET A 129 1.37 9.53 -7.99
C MET A 129 0.74 8.70 -6.86
N LYS A 130 0.95 7.37 -6.94
CA LYS A 130 0.65 6.43 -5.86
C LYS A 130 1.92 5.68 -5.49
N ILE A 131 2.14 5.51 -4.20
CA ILE A 131 3.29 4.81 -3.65
C ILE A 131 2.77 3.64 -2.84
N HIS A 132 3.17 2.43 -3.20
CA HIS A 132 2.86 1.22 -2.47
C HIS A 132 4.12 0.64 -1.85
N HIS A 133 4.03 0.26 -0.57
CA HIS A 133 5.07 -0.51 0.12
C HIS A 133 4.46 -1.81 0.64
N SER A 134 5.19 -2.90 0.58
CA SER A 134 4.73 -4.18 1.13
C SER A 134 5.89 -5.01 1.66
N GLY A 135 5.60 -5.83 2.66
CA GLY A 135 6.50 -6.85 3.18
C GLY A 135 7.25 -6.47 4.45
N MET A 136 7.19 -5.22 4.90
CA MET A 136 7.87 -4.81 6.15
C MET A 136 7.17 -5.38 7.38
N ARG A 137 7.96 -5.89 8.32
CA ARG A 137 7.48 -6.47 9.57
C ARG A 137 7.82 -5.60 10.76
N PHE A 138 6.83 -5.47 11.62
CA PHE A 138 6.93 -4.76 12.89
C PHE A 138 6.47 -5.68 14.03
N THR A 139 6.90 -5.34 15.22
CA THR A 139 6.34 -5.88 16.45
C THR A 139 5.61 -4.77 17.16
N ARG A 140 4.29 -4.87 17.29
CA ARG A 140 3.45 -3.85 17.94
C ARG A 140 3.85 -3.63 19.40
N MET A 141 3.38 -2.54 19.99
CA MET A 141 3.62 -2.25 21.43
C MET A 141 3.08 -3.34 22.36
N ASP A 142 2.05 -4.08 21.94
CA ASP A 142 1.49 -5.22 22.69
C ASP A 142 2.21 -6.56 22.37
N GLY A 143 3.29 -6.54 21.59
CA GLY A 143 4.11 -7.70 21.25
C GLY A 143 3.59 -8.51 20.05
N LEU A 144 2.46 -8.14 19.44
CA LEU A 144 1.94 -8.85 18.27
C LEU A 144 2.74 -8.52 17.01
N PRO A 145 3.13 -9.55 16.21
CA PRO A 145 3.80 -9.33 14.94
C PRO A 145 2.80 -8.89 13.88
N ILE A 146 3.15 -7.86 13.13
CA ILE A 146 2.41 -7.40 11.94
C ILE A 146 3.32 -7.36 10.73
N CYS A 147 2.75 -7.51 9.55
CA CYS A 147 3.39 -7.24 8.28
C CYS A 147 2.55 -6.18 7.55
N ILE A 148 3.15 -5.09 7.15
CA ILE A 148 2.39 -3.98 6.61
C ILE A 148 2.38 -3.95 5.09
N PHE A 149 1.25 -3.51 4.57
CA PHE A 149 1.08 -2.88 3.28
C PHE A 149 0.78 -1.40 3.55
N SER A 150 1.41 -0.51 2.82
CA SER A 150 1.06 0.90 2.86
C SER A 150 0.86 1.47 1.48
N GLN A 151 -0.11 2.36 1.37
CA GLN A 151 -0.36 3.15 0.19
C GLN A 151 -0.33 4.62 0.56
N GLY A 152 0.51 5.38 -0.15
CA GLY A 152 0.62 6.82 -0.03
C GLY A 152 0.24 7.51 -1.33
N MET A 153 -0.42 8.66 -1.23
CA MET A 153 -0.68 9.52 -2.38
C MET A 153 -0.64 10.98 -1.97
N PRO A 154 -0.07 11.87 -2.80
CA PRO A 154 -0.17 13.30 -2.60
C PRO A 154 -1.63 13.74 -2.75
N ILE A 155 -2.08 14.64 -1.86
CA ILE A 155 -3.38 15.30 -1.98
C ILE A 155 -3.20 16.70 -2.54
N GLN A 156 -2.13 17.37 -2.12
CA GLN A 156 -1.79 18.71 -2.58
C GLN A 156 -0.28 18.85 -2.77
N VAL A 157 0.10 19.48 -3.87
CA VAL A 157 1.49 19.83 -4.21
C VAL A 157 1.54 21.34 -4.41
N ASP A 158 2.53 22.02 -3.84
CA ASP A 158 2.70 23.48 -4.01
C ASP A 158 3.46 23.84 -5.29
N ASP A 159 3.50 25.15 -5.59
CA ASP A 159 4.18 25.69 -6.76
C ASP A 159 5.70 25.44 -6.75
N GLN A 160 6.27 25.13 -5.60
CA GLN A 160 7.68 24.77 -5.43
C GLN A 160 7.95 23.27 -5.55
N ARG A 161 6.92 22.48 -5.92
CA ARG A 161 6.98 21.02 -6.10
C ARG A 161 7.08 20.22 -4.80
N ASN A 162 6.77 20.82 -3.65
CA ASN A 162 6.71 20.10 -2.39
C ASN A 162 5.31 19.54 -2.16
N PHE A 163 5.23 18.41 -1.48
CA PHE A 163 3.96 17.90 -0.99
C PHE A 163 3.53 18.71 0.23
N ASN A 164 2.37 19.35 0.14
CA ASN A 164 1.76 19.99 1.30
C ASN A 164 1.02 18.96 2.15
N TYR A 165 0.25 18.09 1.49
CA TYR A 165 -0.51 17.03 2.15
C TYR A 165 -0.36 15.71 1.42
N THR A 166 -0.26 14.63 2.20
CA THR A 166 -0.34 13.25 1.70
C THR A 166 -1.38 12.47 2.48
N LEU A 167 -2.11 11.62 1.78
CA LEU A 167 -2.92 10.58 2.37
C LEU A 167 -2.08 9.32 2.47
N ASN A 168 -2.00 8.73 3.65
CA ASN A 168 -1.32 7.47 3.88
C ASN A 168 -2.31 6.47 4.50
N TYR A 169 -2.39 5.32 3.88
CA TYR A 169 -3.17 4.18 4.35
C TYR A 169 -2.25 3.02 4.63
N VAL A 170 -2.33 2.46 5.82
CA VAL A 170 -1.51 1.33 6.26
C VAL A 170 -2.42 0.20 6.72
N GLN A 171 -2.12 -1.01 6.29
CA GLN A 171 -2.91 -2.19 6.60
C GLN A 171 -2.02 -3.35 7.04
N ASN A 172 -2.49 -4.13 8.01
CA ASN A 172 -1.82 -5.36 8.40
C ASN A 172 -2.17 -6.50 7.43
N ILE A 173 -1.16 -6.92 6.68
CA ILE A 173 -1.24 -8.02 5.71
C ILE A 173 -0.50 -9.28 6.18
N HIS A 174 -0.24 -9.41 7.48
CA HIS A 174 0.50 -10.55 8.03
C HIS A 174 -0.08 -11.90 7.59
N HIS A 175 -1.40 -11.97 7.46
CA HIS A 175 -2.12 -13.17 7.02
C HIS A 175 -1.98 -13.49 5.52
N LEU A 176 -1.54 -12.52 4.70
CA LEU A 176 -1.31 -12.67 3.25
C LEU A 176 0.14 -13.04 2.91
N ILE A 177 1.08 -12.78 3.80
CA ILE A 177 2.51 -12.91 3.54
C ILE A 177 3.06 -14.22 4.11
N LYS A 178 3.94 -14.90 3.36
CA LYS A 178 4.68 -16.08 3.83
C LYS A 178 5.43 -15.76 5.12
N LYS A 179 5.43 -16.68 6.09
CA LYS A 179 6.07 -16.49 7.39
C LYS A 179 7.59 -16.25 7.30
N ASP A 180 8.23 -16.88 6.33
CA ASP A 180 9.66 -16.83 6.06
C ASP A 180 10.07 -15.73 5.07
N PHE A 181 9.11 -15.03 4.46
CA PHE A 181 9.41 -13.90 3.59
C PHE A 181 10.03 -12.76 4.41
N ARG A 182 11.23 -12.31 4.00
CA ARG A 182 12.04 -11.31 4.72
C ARG A 182 12.35 -10.09 3.86
N TYR A 183 11.71 -9.99 2.71
CA TYR A 183 11.95 -8.93 1.75
C TYR A 183 10.82 -7.91 1.79
N TYR A 184 11.07 -6.76 1.22
CA TYR A 184 10.05 -5.73 0.97
C TYR A 184 10.20 -5.22 -0.45
N TRP A 185 9.16 -4.60 -0.94
CA TRP A 185 9.19 -3.95 -2.24
C TRP A 185 8.41 -2.64 -2.18
N ILE A 186 8.79 -1.72 -3.09
CA ILE A 186 8.17 -0.42 -3.27
C ILE A 186 7.78 -0.32 -4.74
N ARG A 187 6.61 0.25 -5.00
CA ARG A 187 6.09 0.52 -6.33
C ARG A 187 5.52 1.93 -6.34
N ILE A 188 6.06 2.79 -7.20
CA ILE A 188 5.49 4.10 -7.52
C ILE A 188 4.83 3.96 -8.87
N SER A 189 3.58 4.41 -9.00
CA SER A 189 2.87 4.53 -10.27
C SER A 189 2.36 5.95 -10.44
N TYR A 190 2.38 6.47 -11.66
CA TYR A 190 1.87 7.79 -12.02
C TYR A 190 1.43 7.78 -13.50
N GLY A 191 0.85 8.90 -13.98
CA GLY A 191 0.13 8.95 -15.25
C GLY A 191 -1.38 8.75 -15.04
N GLU A 192 -2.20 9.01 -16.06
CA GLU A 192 -3.67 8.91 -15.95
C GLU A 192 -4.14 7.52 -15.55
N ASN A 193 -3.47 6.48 -16.05
CA ASN A 193 -3.81 5.07 -15.80
C ASN A 193 -2.71 4.34 -15.01
N GLY A 194 -1.76 5.05 -14.39
CA GLY A 194 -0.64 4.45 -13.67
C GLY A 194 0.35 3.71 -14.57
N GLU A 195 0.47 4.13 -15.84
CA GLU A 195 1.29 3.48 -16.86
C GLU A 195 2.78 3.66 -16.65
N PHE A 196 3.20 4.72 -15.96
CA PHE A 196 4.61 4.93 -15.60
C PHE A 196 4.90 4.35 -14.24
N LEU A 197 6.05 3.67 -14.14
CA LEU A 197 6.38 2.87 -12.97
C LEU A 197 7.84 3.09 -12.54
N HIS A 198 8.02 3.15 -11.23
CA HIS A 198 9.32 2.99 -10.58
C HIS A 198 9.17 1.95 -9.48
N THR A 199 10.01 0.93 -9.50
CA THR A 199 9.94 -0.17 -8.52
C THR A 199 11.30 -0.43 -7.88
N PHE A 200 11.24 -0.91 -6.65
CA PHE A 200 12.38 -1.43 -5.92
C PHE A 200 11.99 -2.75 -5.24
N HIS A 201 12.89 -3.72 -5.31
CA HIS A 201 12.75 -4.97 -4.56
C HIS A 201 14.01 -5.25 -3.77
N SER A 202 13.88 -5.45 -2.47
CA SER A 202 15.02 -5.56 -1.56
C SER A 202 15.85 -6.84 -1.72
N ILE A 203 15.31 -7.88 -2.36
CA ILE A 203 16.06 -9.11 -2.66
C ILE A 203 17.19 -8.84 -3.67
N ASP A 204 16.87 -8.09 -4.71
CA ASP A 204 17.78 -7.83 -5.82
C ASP A 204 18.56 -6.53 -5.61
N LYS A 205 18.09 -5.67 -4.69
CA LYS A 205 18.53 -4.27 -4.50
C LYS A 205 18.56 -3.49 -5.83
N VAL A 206 17.62 -3.82 -6.71
CA VAL A 206 17.53 -3.26 -8.06
C VAL A 206 16.37 -2.27 -8.12
N TYR A 207 16.66 -1.12 -8.70
CA TYR A 207 15.70 -0.12 -9.12
C TYR A 207 15.30 -0.37 -10.56
N SER A 208 14.04 -0.26 -10.89
CA SER A 208 13.52 -0.57 -12.22
C SER A 208 12.36 0.35 -12.60
N THR A 209 12.27 0.65 -13.89
CA THR A 209 11.09 1.27 -14.50
C THR A 209 10.09 0.22 -15.01
N LYS A 210 10.34 -1.06 -14.73
CA LYS A 210 9.42 -2.16 -15.03
C LYS A 210 8.63 -2.51 -13.77
N ASP A 211 7.40 -2.99 -13.96
CA ASP A 211 6.60 -3.44 -12.84
C ASP A 211 7.19 -4.70 -12.19
N LEU A 212 6.77 -4.96 -10.96
CA LEU A 212 7.11 -6.16 -10.20
C LEU A 212 6.63 -7.44 -10.90
N LEU A 213 5.54 -7.37 -11.64
CA LEU A 213 5.03 -8.46 -12.47
C LEU A 213 5.17 -8.11 -13.96
N SER A 214 5.62 -9.07 -14.76
CA SER A 214 5.65 -8.95 -16.21
C SER A 214 4.23 -8.91 -16.80
N ILE A 215 4.09 -8.42 -18.03
CA ILE A 215 2.80 -8.39 -18.75
C ILE A 215 2.16 -9.78 -18.75
N ARG A 216 2.95 -10.84 -19.03
CA ARG A 216 2.46 -12.22 -19.06
C ARG A 216 1.99 -12.72 -17.70
N GLU A 217 2.69 -12.37 -16.63
CA GLU A 217 2.29 -12.69 -15.27
C GLU A 217 0.99 -12.00 -14.91
N LYS A 218 0.80 -10.74 -15.29
CA LYS A 218 -0.47 -10.01 -15.08
C LYS A 218 -1.64 -10.63 -15.84
N GLU A 219 -1.45 -11.05 -17.10
CA GLU A 219 -2.47 -11.76 -17.89
C GLU A 219 -2.92 -13.04 -17.17
N ILE A 220 -1.97 -13.87 -16.76
CA ILE A 220 -2.25 -15.10 -16.00
C ILE A 220 -2.98 -14.78 -14.70
N LEU A 221 -2.53 -13.76 -13.97
CA LEU A 221 -3.09 -13.41 -12.69
C LEU A 221 -4.51 -12.84 -12.80
N LYS A 222 -4.83 -12.09 -13.87
CA LYS A 222 -6.20 -11.66 -14.18
C LYS A 222 -7.13 -12.85 -14.36
N LEU A 223 -6.72 -13.84 -15.16
CA LEU A 223 -7.51 -15.05 -15.38
C LEU A 223 -7.70 -15.87 -14.09
N ILE A 224 -6.66 -15.95 -13.24
CA ILE A 224 -6.79 -16.55 -11.91
C ILE A 224 -7.80 -15.77 -11.06
N ALA A 225 -7.81 -14.45 -11.11
CA ALA A 225 -8.74 -13.60 -10.37
C ALA A 225 -10.19 -13.67 -10.89
N GLU A 226 -10.38 -14.18 -12.10
CA GLU A 226 -11.66 -14.49 -12.76
C GLU A 226 -12.07 -15.97 -12.60
N ASP A 227 -11.42 -16.71 -11.69
CA ASP A 227 -11.68 -18.11 -11.34
C ASP A 227 -11.41 -19.14 -12.45
N PHE A 228 -10.61 -18.78 -13.49
CA PHE A 228 -10.17 -19.78 -14.48
C PHE A 228 -9.19 -20.78 -13.86
N ASP A 229 -9.37 -22.05 -14.19
CA ASP A 229 -8.46 -23.10 -13.76
C ASP A 229 -7.14 -23.12 -14.56
N THR A 230 -6.15 -23.87 -14.10
CA THR A 230 -4.82 -23.94 -14.75
C THR A 230 -4.88 -24.45 -16.19
N LYS A 231 -5.82 -25.35 -16.52
CA LYS A 231 -5.97 -25.90 -17.88
C LYS A 231 -6.64 -24.90 -18.80
N GLU A 232 -7.65 -24.22 -18.32
CA GLU A 232 -8.35 -23.14 -19.03
C GLU A 232 -7.40 -22.01 -19.38
N ILE A 233 -6.62 -21.54 -18.39
CA ILE A 233 -5.57 -20.52 -18.58
C ILE A 233 -4.54 -20.97 -19.60
N ALA A 234 -4.06 -22.21 -19.51
CA ALA A 234 -3.09 -22.78 -20.45
C ALA A 234 -3.61 -22.78 -21.87
N ASN A 235 -4.86 -23.21 -22.07
CA ASN A 235 -5.54 -23.24 -23.37
C ASN A 235 -5.74 -21.81 -23.92
N GLN A 236 -6.28 -20.89 -23.11
CA GLN A 236 -6.58 -19.52 -23.51
C GLN A 236 -5.31 -18.75 -23.92
N LEU A 237 -4.22 -19.01 -23.21
CA LEU A 237 -2.96 -18.32 -23.44
C LEU A 237 -1.97 -19.09 -24.36
N PHE A 238 -2.36 -20.26 -24.87
CA PHE A 238 -1.55 -21.12 -25.73
C PHE A 238 -0.19 -21.51 -25.13
N ILE A 239 -0.19 -21.89 -23.84
CA ILE A 239 0.99 -22.35 -23.10
C ILE A 239 0.70 -23.66 -22.36
N SER A 240 1.74 -24.31 -21.81
CA SER A 240 1.54 -25.51 -21.02
C SER A 240 1.01 -25.19 -19.62
N THR A 241 0.30 -26.15 -19.02
CA THR A 241 -0.12 -26.06 -17.60
C THR A 241 1.07 -25.91 -16.65
N ALA A 242 2.20 -26.53 -16.98
CA ALA A 242 3.47 -26.38 -16.25
C ALA A 242 3.98 -24.94 -16.31
N THR A 243 3.88 -24.28 -17.48
CA THR A 243 4.26 -22.86 -17.64
C THR A 243 3.38 -21.96 -16.79
N VAL A 244 2.07 -22.18 -16.74
CA VAL A 244 1.16 -21.43 -15.86
C VAL A 244 1.56 -21.64 -14.39
N GLY A 245 1.85 -22.87 -13.98
CA GLY A 245 2.32 -23.20 -12.63
C GLY A 245 3.60 -22.48 -12.25
N ASN A 246 4.58 -22.43 -13.18
CA ASN A 246 5.85 -21.73 -12.95
C ASN A 246 5.64 -20.22 -12.79
N HIS A 247 4.84 -19.57 -13.65
CA HIS A 247 4.53 -18.15 -13.51
C HIS A 247 3.86 -17.87 -12.16
N ARG A 248 2.88 -18.69 -11.75
CA ARG A 248 2.22 -18.55 -10.46
C ARG A 248 3.21 -18.66 -9.29
N SER A 249 4.09 -19.65 -9.30
CA SER A 249 5.09 -19.82 -8.25
C SER A 249 6.05 -18.63 -8.19
N ASN A 250 6.52 -18.14 -9.33
CA ASN A 250 7.41 -16.99 -9.42
C ASN A 250 6.74 -15.71 -8.87
N MET A 251 5.47 -15.46 -9.20
CA MET A 251 4.72 -14.33 -8.65
C MET A 251 4.57 -14.41 -7.14
N ILE A 252 4.23 -15.60 -6.62
CA ILE A 252 4.11 -15.88 -5.18
C ILE A 252 5.42 -15.59 -4.46
N GLU A 253 6.54 -16.07 -4.99
CA GLU A 253 7.87 -15.82 -4.41
C GLU A 253 8.23 -14.32 -4.45
N ARG A 254 8.01 -13.67 -5.58
CA ARG A 254 8.39 -12.26 -5.78
C ARG A 254 7.60 -11.33 -4.86
N LEU A 255 6.29 -11.50 -4.74
CA LEU A 255 5.45 -10.65 -3.88
C LEU A 255 5.39 -11.12 -2.43
N GLY A 256 5.94 -12.29 -2.12
CA GLY A 256 5.91 -12.87 -0.79
C GLY A 256 4.54 -13.39 -0.37
N ALA A 257 3.64 -13.60 -1.33
CA ALA A 257 2.29 -14.07 -1.06
C ALA A 257 2.30 -15.47 -0.42
N ARG A 258 1.42 -15.71 0.56
CA ARG A 258 1.32 -17.00 1.23
C ARG A 258 0.82 -18.12 0.28
N ASP A 259 -0.11 -17.78 -0.58
CA ASP A 259 -0.76 -18.67 -1.52
C ASP A 259 -1.34 -17.88 -2.72
N THR A 260 -2.01 -18.56 -3.65
CA THR A 260 -2.60 -17.94 -4.83
C THR A 260 -3.69 -16.92 -4.50
N THR A 261 -4.51 -17.18 -3.47
CA THR A 261 -5.55 -16.24 -3.04
C THR A 261 -4.93 -14.95 -2.49
N ALA A 262 -3.92 -15.09 -1.65
CA ALA A 262 -3.15 -13.95 -1.15
C ALA A 262 -2.45 -13.18 -2.28
N LEU A 263 -1.93 -13.87 -3.30
CA LEU A 263 -1.33 -13.25 -4.48
C LEU A 263 -2.33 -12.37 -5.22
N VAL A 264 -3.54 -12.86 -5.48
CA VAL A 264 -4.61 -12.07 -6.13
C VAL A 264 -4.99 -10.86 -5.28
N GLN A 265 -5.11 -11.02 -3.97
CA GLN A 265 -5.42 -9.91 -3.07
C GLN A 265 -4.33 -8.83 -3.09
N LEU A 266 -3.07 -9.21 -2.96
CA LEU A 266 -1.94 -8.26 -3.03
C LEU A 266 -1.92 -7.51 -4.38
N ALA A 267 -2.13 -8.21 -5.48
CA ALA A 267 -2.12 -7.60 -6.80
C ALA A 267 -3.29 -6.62 -7.02
N LYS A 268 -4.47 -6.90 -6.46
CA LYS A 268 -5.61 -5.97 -6.47
C LYS A 268 -5.37 -4.75 -5.58
N MET A 269 -4.83 -4.95 -4.37
CA MET A 269 -4.49 -3.85 -3.45
C MET A 269 -3.48 -2.87 -4.04
N THR A 270 -2.61 -3.35 -4.94
CA THR A 270 -1.54 -2.56 -5.57
C THR A 270 -1.88 -2.12 -6.99
N GLU A 271 -3.11 -2.36 -7.44
CA GLU A 271 -3.56 -2.01 -8.80
C GLU A 271 -2.64 -2.61 -9.90
N MET A 272 -2.11 -3.81 -9.67
CA MET A 272 -1.33 -4.53 -10.68
C MET A 272 -2.22 -5.27 -11.69
N ILE A 273 -3.46 -5.57 -11.26
CA ILE A 273 -4.51 -6.21 -12.07
C ILE A 273 -5.86 -5.57 -11.82
#